data_099423b67e4c3df03814158d606913f4
#
_entry.id   099423b67e4c3df03814158d606913f4
#
_cell.length_a   1.000
_cell.length_b   1.000
_cell.length_c   1.000
_cell.angle_alpha   90.00
_cell.angle_beta   90.00
_cell.angle_gamma   90.00
#
_symmetry.space_group_name_H-M   'P 1'
#
loop_
_entity.id
_entity.type
_entity.pdbx_description
1 polymer ?
#
loop_
_entity_poly.entity_id
_entity_poly.type
_entity_poly.pdbx_seq_one_letter_code
_entity_poly.pdbx_strand_id
1 'polypeptide(L)'
;MNKIRIMEASVRKWDRILAGEGMDGGVIDCPPCRIFYVLVCIGCPIAQYTGKKFCKGSPYIDWYWHQNDAHGKMFRKIYCPECRRLAQNMRDFMVEIVEHLKTQQSTLQNGEHR
;
A
#
# COMPACT_ATOMS: atom_id res chain seq x y z
N MET A 1 -13.02 12.58 3.40
CA MET A 1 -12.13 11.42 3.53
C MET A 1 -10.69 11.86 3.23
N ASN A 2 -9.78 11.63 4.15
CA ASN A 2 -8.39 12.08 4.00
C ASN A 2 -7.53 10.94 3.43
N LYS A 3 -7.24 10.99 2.14
CA LYS A 3 -6.45 9.95 1.46
C LYS A 3 -5.01 9.87 1.96
N ILE A 4 -4.42 11.00 2.38
CA ILE A 4 -3.07 11.02 2.94
C ILE A 4 -3.03 10.18 4.22
N ARG A 5 -3.97 10.36 5.13
CA ARG A 5 -4.04 9.59 6.37
C ARG A 5 -4.26 8.10 6.12
N ILE A 6 -5.10 7.77 5.13
CA ILE A 6 -5.34 6.39 4.74
C ILE A 6 -4.04 5.73 4.28
N MET A 7 -3.27 6.42 3.44
CA MET A 7 -2.00 5.90 2.93
C MET A 7 -0.92 5.85 4.02
N GLU A 8 -0.91 6.83 4.94
CA GLU A 8 -0.01 6.77 6.09
C GLU A 8 -0.29 5.56 6.98
N ALA A 9 -1.56 5.18 7.12
CA ALA A 9 -1.92 3.96 7.83
C ALA A 9 -1.38 2.72 7.12
N SER A 10 -1.33 2.71 5.79
CA SER A 10 -0.69 1.64 5.01
C SER A 10 0.81 1.59 5.27
N VAL A 11 1.48 2.74 5.35
CA VAL A 11 2.91 2.78 5.70
C VAL A 11 3.14 2.14 7.07
N ARG A 12 2.31 2.48 8.06
CA ARG A 12 2.43 1.90 9.40
C ARG A 12 2.20 0.39 9.40
N LYS A 13 1.27 -0.10 8.58
CA LYS A 13 1.06 -1.54 8.43
C LYS A 13 2.35 -2.24 7.99
N TRP A 14 2.99 -1.73 6.95
CA TRP A 14 4.18 -2.34 6.40
C TRP A 14 5.40 -2.17 7.31
N ASP A 15 5.47 -1.07 8.07
CA ASP A 15 6.49 -0.90 9.11
C ASP A 15 6.37 -1.99 10.18
N ARG A 16 5.16 -2.34 10.60
CA ARG A 16 4.94 -3.41 11.58
C ARG A 16 5.31 -4.77 11.02
N ILE A 17 4.98 -5.02 9.75
CA ILE A 17 5.39 -6.27 9.10
C ILE A 17 6.92 -6.38 9.08
N LEU A 18 7.60 -5.30 8.73
CA LEU A 18 9.07 -5.27 8.71
C LEU A 18 9.68 -5.44 10.09
N ALA A 19 9.01 -4.98 11.14
CA ALA A 19 9.45 -5.15 12.51
C ALA A 19 9.19 -6.58 13.05
N GLY A 20 8.53 -7.43 12.26
CA GLY A 20 8.17 -8.78 12.70
C GLY A 20 6.97 -8.83 13.60
N GLU A 21 6.22 -7.75 13.72
CA GLU A 21 5.08 -7.61 14.64
C GLU A 21 3.73 -7.70 13.96
N GLY A 22 3.70 -7.72 12.62
CA GLY A 22 2.46 -7.69 11.88
C GLY A 22 2.43 -8.70 10.75
N MET A 23 1.26 -8.82 10.14
CA MET A 23 1.04 -9.67 8.99
C MET A 23 0.12 -8.99 8.00
N ASP A 24 0.12 -9.48 6.77
CA ASP A 24 -0.70 -8.95 5.69
C ASP A 24 -1.93 -9.83 5.49
N GLY A 25 -3.10 -9.28 5.79
CA GLY A 25 -4.39 -9.92 5.55
C GLY A 25 -5.03 -9.51 4.22
N GLY A 26 -4.32 -8.79 3.38
CA GLY A 26 -4.83 -8.34 2.10
C GLY A 26 -5.96 -7.31 2.27
N VAL A 27 -7.09 -7.57 1.61
CA VAL A 27 -8.24 -6.66 1.66
C VAL A 27 -8.74 -6.44 3.10
N ILE A 28 -8.61 -7.43 3.96
CA ILE A 28 -9.15 -7.40 5.33
C ILE A 28 -8.48 -6.29 6.16
N ASP A 29 -7.19 -6.11 6.05
CA ASP A 29 -6.44 -5.14 6.86
C ASP A 29 -5.71 -4.08 6.06
N CYS A 30 -5.98 -3.98 4.77
CA CYS A 30 -5.43 -2.92 3.93
C CYS A 30 -6.26 -1.65 4.10
N PRO A 31 -5.69 -0.54 4.65
CA PRO A 31 -6.47 0.67 4.89
C PRO A 31 -7.21 1.21 3.65
N PRO A 32 -6.59 1.32 2.46
CA PRO A 32 -7.34 1.73 1.26
C PRO A 32 -8.42 0.72 0.87
N CYS A 33 -8.14 -0.59 0.94
CA CYS A 33 -9.10 -1.62 0.54
C CYS A 33 -10.34 -1.64 1.43
N ARG A 34 -10.18 -1.35 2.72
CA ARG A 34 -11.32 -1.32 3.65
C ARG A 34 -12.36 -0.30 3.23
N ILE A 35 -11.97 0.71 2.48
CA ILE A 35 -12.85 1.79 2.02
C ILE A 35 -13.22 1.60 0.55
N PHE A 36 -12.25 1.34 -0.32
CA PHE A 36 -12.42 1.43 -1.77
C PHE A 36 -12.65 0.09 -2.47
N TYR A 37 -12.37 -1.05 -1.83
CA TYR A 37 -12.54 -2.36 -2.47
C TYR A 37 -14.00 -2.59 -2.88
N VAL A 38 -14.95 -2.21 -2.04
CA VAL A 38 -16.39 -2.33 -2.32
C VAL A 38 -16.78 -1.53 -3.56
N LEU A 39 -16.06 -0.45 -3.85
CA LEU A 39 -16.27 0.42 -5.01
C LEU A 39 -15.40 -0.01 -6.20
N VAL A 40 -14.92 -1.24 -6.20
CA VAL A 40 -14.03 -1.79 -7.23
C VAL A 40 -12.82 -0.90 -7.45
N CYS A 41 -12.22 -0.45 -6.35
CA CYS A 41 -11.03 0.42 -6.28
C CYS A 41 -11.22 1.81 -6.89
N ILE A 42 -12.44 2.23 -7.20
CA ILE A 42 -12.70 3.59 -7.68
C ILE A 42 -12.37 4.59 -6.56
N GLY A 43 -11.48 5.53 -6.83
CA GLY A 43 -11.03 6.51 -5.85
C GLY A 43 -9.92 6.05 -4.94
N CYS A 44 -9.50 4.79 -5.02
CA CYS A 44 -8.37 4.28 -4.22
C CYS A 44 -7.08 4.99 -4.64
N PRO A 45 -6.32 5.55 -3.68
CA PRO A 45 -5.06 6.25 -3.99
C PRO A 45 -4.05 5.38 -4.74
N ILE A 46 -3.99 4.08 -4.43
CA ILE A 46 -3.08 3.15 -5.12
C ILE A 46 -3.51 3.01 -6.59
N ALA A 47 -4.80 2.79 -6.83
CA ALA A 47 -5.34 2.65 -8.18
C ALA A 47 -5.14 3.93 -8.99
N GLN A 48 -5.32 5.09 -8.36
CA GLN A 48 -5.11 6.38 -9.02
C GLN A 48 -3.65 6.59 -9.38
N TYR A 49 -2.74 6.18 -8.51
CA TYR A 49 -1.30 6.34 -8.73
C TYR A 49 -0.77 5.38 -9.81
N THR A 50 -1.19 4.10 -9.77
CA THR A 50 -0.73 3.09 -10.72
C THR A 50 -1.51 3.09 -12.03
N GLY A 51 -2.72 3.62 -12.04
CA GLY A 51 -3.64 3.51 -13.16
C GLY A 51 -4.29 2.14 -13.29
N LYS A 52 -4.12 1.26 -12.31
CA LYS A 52 -4.64 -0.11 -12.34
C LYS A 52 -5.36 -0.47 -11.05
N LYS A 53 -6.42 -1.27 -11.18
CA LYS A 53 -7.21 -1.75 -10.03
C LYS A 53 -6.55 -2.95 -9.35
N PHE A 54 -6.95 -3.22 -8.10
CA PHE A 54 -6.57 -4.42 -7.33
C PHE A 54 -5.06 -4.54 -7.12
N CYS A 55 -4.39 -3.39 -6.93
CA CYS A 55 -2.96 -3.30 -6.68
C CYS A 55 -2.08 -3.85 -7.80
N LYS A 56 -2.63 -4.09 -8.99
CA LYS A 56 -1.85 -4.41 -10.17
C LYS A 56 -0.96 -3.22 -10.50
N GLY A 57 0.29 -3.48 -10.86
CA GLY A 57 1.26 -2.42 -11.12
C GLY A 57 1.94 -1.89 -9.85
N SER A 58 1.65 -2.46 -8.68
CA SER A 58 2.33 -2.13 -7.43
C SER A 58 3.25 -3.28 -7.01
N PRO A 59 4.21 -3.03 -6.08
CA PRO A 59 5.06 -4.10 -5.55
C PRO A 59 4.30 -5.19 -4.79
N TYR A 60 3.02 -4.97 -4.47
CA TYR A 60 2.21 -5.94 -3.76
C TYR A 60 2.11 -7.28 -4.51
N ILE A 61 2.09 -7.24 -5.84
CA ILE A 61 1.98 -8.43 -6.67
C ILE A 61 3.16 -9.37 -6.44
N ASP A 62 4.38 -8.83 -6.41
CA ASP A 62 5.59 -9.61 -6.16
C ASP A 62 5.59 -10.22 -4.75
N TRP A 63 5.17 -9.44 -3.75
CA TRP A 63 5.02 -9.92 -2.38
C TRP A 63 4.01 -11.08 -2.30
N TYR A 64 2.84 -10.90 -2.90
CA TYR A 64 1.76 -11.90 -2.87
C TYR A 64 2.21 -13.24 -3.49
N TRP A 65 2.82 -13.19 -4.68
CA TRP A 65 3.26 -14.40 -5.36
C TRP A 65 4.41 -15.09 -4.63
N HIS A 66 5.35 -14.32 -4.09
CA HIS A 66 6.43 -14.90 -3.29
C HIS A 66 5.89 -15.61 -2.05
N GLN A 67 4.95 -14.99 -1.34
CA GLN A 67 4.35 -15.62 -0.16
C GLN A 67 3.68 -16.95 -0.52
N ASN A 68 2.93 -16.98 -1.61
CA ASN A 68 2.25 -18.19 -2.05
C ASN A 68 3.23 -19.28 -2.52
N ASP A 69 4.19 -18.92 -3.36
CA ASP A 69 5.09 -19.88 -3.99
C ASP A 69 6.15 -20.43 -3.05
N ALA A 70 6.74 -19.55 -2.22
CA ALA A 70 7.84 -19.95 -1.35
C ALA A 70 7.38 -20.45 0.01
N HIS A 71 6.25 -19.96 0.52
CA HIS A 71 5.84 -20.27 1.90
C HIS A 71 4.48 -20.93 2.00
N GLY A 72 3.52 -20.58 1.16
CA GLY A 72 2.20 -21.25 1.10
C GLY A 72 1.42 -21.23 2.40
N LYS A 73 1.70 -20.26 3.28
CA LYS A 73 1.05 -20.18 4.59
C LYS A 73 -0.13 -19.23 4.57
N MET A 74 -1.08 -19.45 5.48
CA MET A 74 -2.27 -18.63 5.60
C MET A 74 -1.94 -17.16 5.90
N PHE A 75 -0.92 -16.92 6.74
CA PHE A 75 -0.55 -15.57 7.14
C PHE A 75 0.68 -15.10 6.37
N ARG A 76 0.56 -13.98 5.68
CA ARG A 76 1.66 -13.37 4.92
C ARG A 76 2.45 -12.47 5.84
N LYS A 77 3.73 -12.79 6.05
CA LYS A 77 4.64 -12.04 6.91
C LYS A 77 6.08 -12.33 6.51
N ILE A 78 7.03 -11.84 7.29
CA ILE A 78 8.46 -12.06 7.02
C ILE A 78 8.85 -13.48 7.43
N TYR A 79 9.13 -14.35 6.46
CA TYR A 79 9.63 -15.71 6.70
C TYR A 79 11.07 -15.88 6.23
N CYS A 80 11.56 -15.00 5.35
CA CYS A 80 12.89 -15.10 4.76
C CYS A 80 13.40 -13.72 4.35
N PRO A 81 14.70 -13.60 4.00
CA PRO A 81 15.24 -12.29 3.54
C PRO A 81 14.53 -11.73 2.31
N GLU A 82 14.05 -12.56 1.39
CA GLU A 82 13.30 -12.11 0.23
C GLU A 82 11.96 -11.48 0.65
N CYS A 83 11.28 -12.06 1.63
CA CYS A 83 10.07 -11.46 2.20
C CYS A 83 10.35 -10.04 2.69
N ARG A 84 11.48 -9.85 3.38
CA ARG A 84 11.86 -8.54 3.90
C ARG A 84 12.11 -7.54 2.78
N ARG A 85 12.81 -7.96 1.73
CA ARG A 85 13.08 -7.12 0.56
C ARG A 85 11.78 -6.66 -0.10
N LEU A 86 10.85 -7.60 -0.30
CA LEU A 86 9.57 -7.29 -0.94
C LEU A 86 8.67 -6.42 -0.07
N ALA A 87 8.68 -6.65 1.25
CA ALA A 87 7.94 -5.82 2.20
C ALA A 87 8.51 -4.39 2.22
N GLN A 88 9.83 -4.26 2.16
CA GLN A 88 10.48 -2.94 2.09
C GLN A 88 10.10 -2.20 0.82
N ASN A 89 10.07 -2.89 -0.32
CA ASN A 89 9.63 -2.31 -1.58
C ASN A 89 8.19 -1.79 -1.48
N MET A 90 7.32 -2.55 -0.84
CA MET A 90 5.93 -2.16 -0.65
C MET A 90 5.81 -0.94 0.27
N ARG A 91 6.55 -0.95 1.36
CA ARG A 91 6.58 0.18 2.30
C ARG A 91 7.05 1.46 1.60
N ASP A 92 8.13 1.37 0.85
CA ASP A 92 8.69 2.51 0.12
C ASP A 92 7.71 3.03 -0.93
N PHE A 93 7.01 2.12 -1.61
CA PHE A 93 5.98 2.47 -2.58
C PHE A 93 4.83 3.26 -1.92
N MET A 94 4.39 2.83 -0.74
CA MET A 94 3.35 3.54 0.00
C MET A 94 3.80 4.94 0.42
N VAL A 95 5.05 5.10 0.85
CA VAL A 95 5.62 6.41 1.16
C VAL A 95 5.64 7.30 -0.09
N GLU A 96 5.99 6.74 -1.23
CA GLU A 96 6.00 7.46 -2.50
C GLU A 96 4.60 8.02 -2.82
N ILE A 97 3.55 7.24 -2.60
CA ILE A 97 2.17 7.70 -2.82
C ILE A 97 1.82 8.81 -1.84
N VAL A 98 2.20 8.68 -0.55
CA VAL A 98 1.95 9.73 0.45
C VAL A 98 2.59 11.05 0.00
N GLU A 99 3.85 11.01 -0.44
CA GLU A 99 4.56 12.21 -0.89
C GLU A 99 3.90 12.80 -2.14
N HIS A 100 3.46 11.95 -3.06
CA HIS A 100 2.75 12.37 -4.26
C HIS A 100 1.46 13.11 -3.90
N LEU A 101 0.67 12.57 -2.97
CA LEU A 101 -0.58 13.20 -2.52
C LEU A 101 -0.32 14.53 -1.82
N LYS A 102 0.73 14.63 -1.02
CA LYS A 102 1.10 15.88 -0.36
C LYS A 102 1.51 16.94 -1.37
N THR A 103 2.25 16.56 -2.40
CA THR A 103 2.66 17.45 -3.47
C THR A 103 1.46 17.97 -4.25
N GLN A 104 0.49 17.10 -4.57
CA GLN A 104 -0.73 17.51 -5.26
C GLN A 104 -1.52 18.51 -4.43
N GLN A 105 -1.65 18.27 -3.13
CA GLN A 105 -2.37 19.16 -2.22
C GLN A 105 -1.71 20.54 -2.17
N SER A 106 -0.38 20.57 -2.07
CA SER A 106 0.38 21.81 -2.05
C SER A 106 0.23 22.60 -3.35
N THR A 107 0.26 21.91 -4.50
CA THR A 107 0.08 22.52 -5.82
C THR A 107 -1.30 23.13 -5.96
N LEU A 108 -2.36 22.44 -5.50
CA LEU A 108 -3.73 22.95 -5.54
C LEU A 108 -3.88 24.20 -4.67
N GLN A 109 -3.30 24.20 -3.48
CA GLN A 109 -3.33 25.35 -2.59
C GLN A 109 -2.62 26.55 -3.21
N ASN A 110 -1.46 26.35 -3.80
CA ASN A 110 -0.71 27.41 -4.48
C ASN A 110 -1.50 27.94 -5.69
N GLY A 111 -2.17 27.07 -6.42
CA GLY A 111 -3.01 27.45 -7.56
C GLY A 111 -4.16 28.37 -7.18
N GLU A 112 -4.73 28.19 -5.99
CA GLU A 112 -5.85 28.99 -5.50
C GLU A 112 -5.46 30.44 -5.21
N HIS A 113 -4.19 30.71 -4.98
CA HIS A 113 -3.69 32.04 -4.62
C HIS A 113 -3.22 32.85 -5.83
N ARG A 114 -3.40 32.35 -7.02
CA ARG A 114 -3.01 33.06 -8.24
C ARG A 114 -4.19 33.87 -8.84
#